data_97941ee496f33bf61578ab382c984b4c
#
_entry.id   97941ee496f33bf61578ab382c984b4c
#
_cell.length_a   1.000
_cell.length_b   1.000
_cell.length_c   1.000
_cell.angle_alpha   90.00
_cell.angle_beta   90.00
_cell.angle_gamma   90.00
#
_symmetry.space_group_name_H-M   'P 1'
#
loop_
_entity.id
_entity.type
_entity.pdbx_description
1 polymer ?
#
loop_
_entity_poly.entity_id
_entity_poly.type
_entity_poly.pdbx_seq_one_letter_code
_entity_poly.pdbx_strand_id
1 'polypeptide(L)'
;ADINVGVSVSATGPAASLGIPEKNTIALLPTTIGGQKVNYIVLDDATDPTAAAKNIKKLISENKVDVMIGSTTTPNSLAMMDVAVDGETPMISMAGSAIVVEPMDAKRHWVFKTAQNDAHMATALVQHMTDKNVQTVAFIGFADAYGEGWYKEFAKIGEARKLKIVASERFQRNDTSVTGQILKIMAAKPDAVLIGGAGTPAALPQKALKEKGYKGLIYQTHGVANNDFLRVGGKDVEGAFLPVGPMVVAAQLPNDNPVKKSAMEYVTKYEAVHGKGSVSSFGGHAWDAGVLLQNAIPVALKSAQPGTKEFRKALRDALESSKNLAGAHGIFNMTPNDHQGFDQRARVMVTIENNTWKLLK
;
A
#
# COMPACT_ATOMS: atom_id res chain seq x y z
N ALA A 1 -31.15 -6.66 6.01
CA ALA A 1 -30.33 -7.47 5.09
C ALA A 1 -28.87 -7.42 5.49
N ASP A 2 -28.15 -8.52 5.27
CA ASP A 2 -26.73 -8.59 5.54
C ASP A 2 -25.95 -7.65 4.60
N ILE A 3 -24.84 -7.13 5.08
CA ILE A 3 -23.89 -6.37 4.27
C ILE A 3 -22.83 -7.37 3.78
N ASN A 4 -22.63 -7.41 2.47
CA ASN A 4 -21.64 -8.29 1.87
C ASN A 4 -20.44 -7.48 1.38
N VAL A 5 -19.26 -7.80 1.92
CA VAL A 5 -17.99 -7.17 1.55
C VAL A 5 -17.17 -8.19 0.76
N GLY A 6 -16.93 -7.91 -0.51
CA GLY A 6 -16.04 -8.74 -1.33
C GLY A 6 -14.59 -8.31 -1.10
N VAL A 7 -13.68 -9.29 -1.07
CA VAL A 7 -12.26 -9.04 -0.85
C VAL A 7 -11.45 -9.85 -1.85
N SER A 8 -10.60 -9.17 -2.63
CA SER A 8 -9.62 -9.84 -3.50
C SER A 8 -8.22 -9.43 -3.05
N VAL A 9 -7.43 -10.41 -2.64
CA VAL A 9 -6.06 -10.19 -2.16
C VAL A 9 -5.09 -11.14 -2.85
N SER A 10 -3.84 -10.75 -2.92
CA SER A 10 -2.76 -11.58 -3.49
C SER A 10 -2.19 -12.46 -2.37
N ALA A 11 -2.93 -13.52 -2.00
CA ALA A 11 -2.51 -14.43 -0.93
C ALA A 11 -1.49 -15.47 -1.41
N THR A 12 -1.29 -15.59 -2.72
CA THR A 12 -0.27 -16.43 -3.35
C THR A 12 0.45 -15.64 -4.45
N GLY A 13 1.54 -16.20 -4.98
CA GLY A 13 2.35 -15.55 -6.00
C GLY A 13 3.35 -14.53 -5.42
N PRO A 14 3.97 -13.69 -6.29
CA PRO A 14 5.04 -12.78 -5.86
C PRO A 14 4.67 -11.78 -4.77
N ALA A 15 3.40 -11.43 -4.63
CA ALA A 15 2.94 -10.48 -3.61
C ALA A 15 2.31 -11.17 -2.37
N ALA A 16 2.55 -12.47 -2.18
CA ALA A 16 1.96 -13.20 -1.06
C ALA A 16 2.32 -12.62 0.30
N SER A 17 3.54 -12.10 0.46
CA SER A 17 3.98 -11.49 1.73
C SER A 17 3.18 -10.23 2.09
N LEU A 18 2.52 -9.61 1.11
CA LEU A 18 1.60 -8.48 1.30
C LEU A 18 0.17 -8.99 1.55
N GLY A 19 -0.30 -9.88 0.68
CA GLY A 19 -1.69 -10.33 0.69
C GLY A 19 -2.06 -11.19 1.90
N ILE A 20 -1.14 -11.97 2.43
CA ILE A 20 -1.41 -12.81 3.60
C ILE A 20 -1.74 -11.98 4.84
N PRO A 21 -0.94 -10.95 5.23
CA PRO A 21 -1.32 -10.08 6.33
C PRO A 21 -2.63 -9.33 6.10
N GLU A 22 -2.93 -8.96 4.86
CA GLU A 22 -4.21 -8.34 4.52
C GLU A 22 -5.37 -9.30 4.80
N LYS A 23 -5.28 -10.52 4.32
CA LYS A 23 -6.28 -11.56 4.58
C LYS A 23 -6.45 -11.82 6.08
N ASN A 24 -5.35 -11.92 6.81
CA ASN A 24 -5.37 -12.12 8.26
C ASN A 24 -6.09 -10.98 8.98
N THR A 25 -5.90 -9.75 8.51
CA THR A 25 -6.52 -8.57 9.08
C THR A 25 -8.03 -8.51 8.81
N ILE A 26 -8.47 -8.90 7.60
CA ILE A 26 -9.90 -8.97 7.28
C ILE A 26 -10.63 -9.85 8.30
N ALA A 27 -10.01 -10.96 8.75
CA ALA A 27 -10.58 -11.86 9.75
C ALA A 27 -10.75 -11.21 11.14
N LEU A 28 -10.11 -10.06 11.38
CA LEU A 28 -10.22 -9.30 12.64
C LEU A 28 -11.28 -8.20 12.59
N LEU A 29 -11.84 -7.91 11.41
CA LEU A 29 -12.79 -6.83 11.25
C LEU A 29 -14.15 -7.19 11.87
N PRO A 30 -14.95 -6.18 12.28
CA PRO A 30 -16.25 -6.43 12.90
C PRO A 30 -17.20 -7.20 11.99
N THR A 31 -17.91 -8.17 12.55
CA THR A 31 -18.94 -8.94 11.85
C THR A 31 -20.35 -8.35 12.02
N THR A 32 -20.45 -7.22 12.74
CA THR A 32 -21.67 -6.43 12.88
C THR A 32 -21.30 -4.95 12.79
N ILE A 33 -21.94 -4.22 11.91
CA ILE A 33 -21.77 -2.76 11.77
C ILE A 33 -23.15 -2.14 11.62
N GLY A 34 -23.44 -1.12 12.42
CA GLY A 34 -24.72 -0.43 12.34
C GLY A 34 -25.93 -1.34 12.59
N GLY A 35 -25.75 -2.38 13.37
CA GLY A 35 -26.81 -3.36 13.68
C GLY A 35 -27.02 -4.41 12.59
N GLN A 36 -26.26 -4.37 11.50
CA GLN A 36 -26.33 -5.34 10.40
C GLN A 36 -25.17 -6.32 10.43
N LYS A 37 -25.43 -7.58 10.12
CA LYS A 37 -24.39 -8.58 9.96
C LYS A 37 -23.55 -8.26 8.73
N VAL A 38 -22.23 -8.41 8.85
CA VAL A 38 -21.27 -8.19 7.77
C VAL A 38 -20.60 -9.50 7.41
N ASN A 39 -20.69 -9.89 6.14
CA ASN A 39 -20.02 -11.05 5.60
C ASN A 39 -18.83 -10.61 4.75
N TYR A 40 -17.66 -11.19 4.99
CA TYR A 40 -16.46 -10.92 4.20
C TYR A 40 -16.19 -12.14 3.32
N ILE A 41 -16.23 -11.96 2.01
CA ILE A 41 -16.04 -13.04 1.03
C ILE A 41 -14.66 -12.81 0.39
N VAL A 42 -13.68 -13.63 0.82
CA VAL A 42 -12.26 -13.43 0.47
C VAL A 42 -11.86 -14.39 -0.63
N LEU A 43 -11.33 -13.87 -1.73
CA LEU A 43 -10.79 -14.62 -2.84
C LEU A 43 -9.32 -14.26 -3.06
N ASP A 44 -8.51 -15.25 -3.44
CA ASP A 44 -7.12 -15.06 -3.81
C ASP A 44 -7.04 -14.73 -5.30
N ASP A 45 -6.28 -13.70 -5.66
CA ASP A 45 -6.03 -13.39 -7.07
C ASP A 45 -4.63 -13.80 -7.55
N ALA A 46 -3.86 -14.45 -6.70
CA ALA A 46 -2.55 -15.01 -7.02
C ALA A 46 -1.56 -13.99 -7.63
N THR A 47 -1.71 -12.70 -7.33
CA THR A 47 -0.92 -11.60 -7.90
C THR A 47 -1.16 -11.43 -9.41
N ASP A 48 -2.24 -12.00 -9.94
CA ASP A 48 -2.56 -11.98 -11.37
C ASP A 48 -3.68 -10.97 -11.65
N PRO A 49 -3.45 -9.94 -12.49
CA PRO A 49 -4.48 -8.95 -12.81
C PRO A 49 -5.75 -9.57 -13.45
N THR A 50 -5.60 -10.59 -14.28
CA THR A 50 -6.74 -11.26 -14.91
C THR A 50 -7.59 -11.99 -13.88
N ALA A 51 -6.95 -12.67 -12.92
CA ALA A 51 -7.65 -13.33 -11.81
C ALA A 51 -8.37 -12.31 -10.92
N ALA A 52 -7.75 -11.15 -10.66
CA ALA A 52 -8.37 -10.08 -9.88
C ALA A 52 -9.65 -9.56 -10.55
N ALA A 53 -9.61 -9.35 -11.87
CA ALA A 53 -10.79 -8.93 -12.64
C ALA A 53 -11.90 -9.99 -12.58
N LYS A 54 -11.55 -11.27 -12.69
CA LYS A 54 -12.51 -12.38 -12.57
C LYS A 54 -13.13 -12.45 -11.18
N ASN A 55 -12.31 -12.25 -10.13
CA ASN A 55 -12.77 -12.28 -8.75
C ASN A 55 -13.82 -11.20 -8.50
N ILE A 56 -13.55 -9.95 -8.88
CA ILE A 56 -14.51 -8.87 -8.65
C ILE A 56 -15.80 -9.10 -9.46
N LYS A 57 -15.69 -9.60 -10.68
CA LYS A 57 -16.86 -9.90 -11.50
C LYS A 57 -17.74 -10.94 -10.83
N LYS A 58 -17.15 -12.01 -10.29
CA LYS A 58 -17.88 -13.04 -9.56
C LYS A 58 -18.52 -12.48 -8.29
N LEU A 59 -17.78 -11.71 -7.50
CA LEU A 59 -18.28 -11.14 -6.26
C LEU A 59 -19.45 -10.19 -6.49
N ILE A 60 -19.43 -9.41 -7.55
CA ILE A 60 -20.54 -8.51 -7.91
C ILE A 60 -21.73 -9.29 -8.46
N SER A 61 -21.52 -10.19 -9.43
CA SER A 61 -22.61 -10.86 -10.13
C SER A 61 -23.24 -12.01 -9.33
N GLU A 62 -22.45 -12.79 -8.60
CA GLU A 62 -22.94 -13.95 -7.85
C GLU A 62 -23.19 -13.64 -6.37
N ASN A 63 -22.26 -12.96 -5.71
CA ASN A 63 -22.34 -12.71 -4.28
C ASN A 63 -23.03 -11.38 -3.94
N LYS A 64 -23.35 -10.56 -4.95
CA LYS A 64 -24.09 -9.30 -4.77
C LYS A 64 -23.46 -8.41 -3.71
N VAL A 65 -22.14 -8.25 -3.73
CA VAL A 65 -21.44 -7.47 -2.73
C VAL A 65 -21.83 -5.98 -2.76
N ASP A 66 -21.81 -5.36 -1.61
CA ASP A 66 -22.11 -3.93 -1.45
C ASP A 66 -20.86 -3.06 -1.61
N VAL A 67 -19.69 -3.63 -1.41
CA VAL A 67 -18.40 -2.95 -1.52
C VAL A 67 -17.30 -3.99 -1.75
N MET A 68 -16.22 -3.56 -2.41
CA MET A 68 -15.02 -4.36 -2.65
C MET A 68 -13.85 -3.79 -1.87
N ILE A 69 -13.05 -4.66 -1.26
CA ILE A 69 -11.72 -4.33 -0.75
C ILE A 69 -10.70 -5.09 -1.61
N GLY A 70 -9.75 -4.38 -2.15
CA GLY A 70 -8.69 -4.98 -2.96
C GLY A 70 -8.33 -4.11 -4.18
N SER A 71 -7.33 -4.53 -4.91
CA SER A 71 -6.48 -5.67 -4.57
C SER A 71 -5.26 -5.21 -3.78
N THR A 72 -4.33 -6.14 -3.58
CA THR A 72 -3.05 -5.89 -2.92
C THR A 72 -2.12 -5.02 -3.76
N THR A 73 -2.07 -5.27 -5.08
CA THR A 73 -1.11 -4.64 -5.99
C THR A 73 -1.76 -3.62 -6.91
N THR A 74 -0.93 -2.71 -7.43
CA THR A 74 -1.40 -1.70 -8.39
C THR A 74 -1.92 -2.31 -9.68
N PRO A 75 -1.22 -3.24 -10.36
CA PRO A 75 -1.76 -3.84 -11.58
C PRO A 75 -3.11 -4.54 -11.37
N ASN A 76 -3.26 -5.27 -10.28
CA ASN A 76 -4.51 -5.96 -9.95
C ASN A 76 -5.64 -4.98 -9.67
N SER A 77 -5.36 -3.92 -8.91
CA SER A 77 -6.36 -2.90 -8.61
C SER A 77 -6.84 -2.18 -9.88
N LEU A 78 -5.93 -1.85 -10.79
CA LEU A 78 -6.29 -1.22 -12.05
C LEU A 78 -7.19 -2.14 -12.90
N ALA A 79 -6.89 -3.45 -12.91
CA ALA A 79 -7.70 -4.43 -13.65
C ALA A 79 -9.12 -4.58 -13.09
N MET A 80 -9.32 -4.28 -11.81
CA MET A 80 -10.62 -4.38 -11.14
C MET A 80 -11.52 -3.16 -11.37
N MET A 81 -10.94 -2.00 -11.69
CA MET A 81 -11.67 -0.72 -11.67
C MET A 81 -12.85 -0.67 -12.63
N ASP A 82 -12.68 -1.12 -13.87
CA ASP A 82 -13.76 -1.09 -14.85
C ASP A 82 -14.94 -1.97 -14.43
N VAL A 83 -14.66 -3.11 -13.81
CA VAL A 83 -15.70 -4.02 -13.32
C VAL A 83 -16.47 -3.40 -12.16
N ALA A 84 -15.77 -2.72 -11.24
CA ALA A 84 -16.39 -2.01 -10.12
C ALA A 84 -17.34 -0.92 -10.62
N VAL A 85 -16.88 -0.13 -11.59
CA VAL A 85 -17.67 0.96 -12.19
C VAL A 85 -18.89 0.44 -12.92
N ASP A 86 -18.72 -0.59 -13.76
CA ASP A 86 -19.82 -1.20 -14.50
C ASP A 86 -20.88 -1.78 -13.57
N GLY A 87 -20.45 -2.33 -12.44
CA GLY A 87 -21.31 -2.87 -11.40
C GLY A 87 -21.82 -1.83 -10.40
N GLU A 88 -21.46 -0.55 -10.57
CA GLU A 88 -21.80 0.53 -9.64
C GLU A 88 -21.57 0.11 -8.19
N THR A 89 -20.36 -0.42 -7.92
CA THR A 89 -19.94 -0.94 -6.61
C THR A 89 -18.68 -0.20 -6.15
N PRO A 90 -18.70 0.43 -4.97
CA PRO A 90 -17.50 1.10 -4.47
C PRO A 90 -16.38 0.09 -4.22
N MET A 91 -15.15 0.51 -4.47
CA MET A 91 -13.95 -0.29 -4.34
C MET A 91 -12.93 0.46 -3.49
N ILE A 92 -12.33 -0.23 -2.52
CA ILE A 92 -11.26 0.31 -1.66
C ILE A 92 -10.00 -0.51 -1.96
N SER A 93 -9.08 0.08 -2.71
CA SER A 93 -7.80 -0.55 -3.05
C SER A 93 -6.79 -0.41 -1.90
N MET A 94 -5.89 -1.38 -1.79
CA MET A 94 -4.75 -1.34 -0.85
C MET A 94 -3.43 -1.09 -1.57
N ALA A 95 -3.48 -0.71 -2.84
CA ALA A 95 -2.31 -0.50 -3.68
C ALA A 95 -1.68 0.89 -3.48
N GLY A 96 -0.40 1.02 -3.81
CA GLY A 96 0.38 2.22 -3.50
C GLY A 96 0.39 3.30 -4.58
N SER A 97 -0.05 3.02 -5.82
CA SER A 97 0.03 4.03 -6.88
C SER A 97 -1.10 5.05 -6.82
N ALA A 98 -0.75 6.31 -6.97
CA ALA A 98 -1.71 7.41 -7.04
C ALA A 98 -2.67 7.27 -8.23
N ILE A 99 -2.28 6.60 -9.32
CA ILE A 99 -3.12 6.46 -10.51
C ILE A 99 -4.39 5.66 -10.26
N VAL A 100 -4.46 4.91 -9.17
CA VAL A 100 -5.69 4.20 -8.77
C VAL A 100 -6.80 5.20 -8.45
N VAL A 101 -6.47 6.36 -7.90
CA VAL A 101 -7.44 7.39 -7.48
C VAL A 101 -7.24 8.75 -8.14
N GLU A 102 -6.21 8.93 -8.96
CA GLU A 102 -5.88 10.19 -9.61
C GLU A 102 -5.58 10.01 -11.11
N PRO A 103 -5.96 10.99 -11.96
CA PRO A 103 -6.81 12.15 -11.66
C PRO A 103 -8.26 11.73 -11.44
N MET A 104 -9.03 12.52 -10.70
CA MET A 104 -10.45 12.21 -10.47
C MET A 104 -11.21 12.27 -11.79
N ASP A 105 -12.00 11.24 -12.06
CA ASP A 105 -12.85 11.11 -13.23
C ASP A 105 -14.08 10.26 -12.86
N ALA A 106 -14.96 9.98 -13.84
CA ALA A 106 -16.16 9.21 -13.59
C ALA A 106 -15.88 7.79 -13.06
N LYS A 107 -14.81 7.16 -13.53
CA LYS A 107 -14.38 5.83 -13.06
C LYS A 107 -13.89 5.90 -11.61
N ARG A 108 -12.97 6.81 -11.31
CA ARG A 108 -12.33 6.93 -10.00
C ARG A 108 -13.27 7.46 -8.93
N HIS A 109 -14.43 8.00 -9.32
CA HIS A 109 -15.48 8.35 -8.38
C HIS A 109 -15.94 7.13 -7.55
N TRP A 110 -15.81 5.93 -8.08
CA TRP A 110 -16.15 4.67 -7.41
C TRP A 110 -14.98 4.04 -6.66
N VAL A 111 -13.78 4.61 -6.74
CA VAL A 111 -12.55 3.97 -6.28
C VAL A 111 -11.87 4.80 -5.20
N PHE A 112 -11.57 4.16 -4.08
CA PHE A 112 -10.85 4.71 -2.93
C PHE A 112 -9.61 3.87 -2.69
N LYS A 113 -8.68 4.36 -1.88
CA LYS A 113 -7.55 3.54 -1.46
C LYS A 113 -7.08 3.92 -0.06
N THR A 114 -6.44 2.98 0.62
CA THR A 114 -5.93 3.16 1.98
C THR A 114 -4.41 3.33 2.04
N ALA A 115 -3.66 2.70 1.14
CA ALA A 115 -2.20 2.87 1.12
C ALA A 115 -1.84 4.29 0.69
N GLN A 116 -0.75 4.81 1.27
CA GLN A 116 -0.23 6.13 0.89
C GLN A 116 0.13 6.14 -0.60
N ASN A 117 -0.15 7.24 -1.26
CA ASN A 117 0.23 7.43 -2.66
C ASN A 117 1.76 7.47 -2.81
N ASP A 118 2.26 6.91 -3.91
CA ASP A 118 3.67 6.94 -4.26
C ASP A 118 4.23 8.37 -4.28
N ALA A 119 3.49 9.33 -4.82
CA ALA A 119 3.87 10.75 -4.80
C ALA A 119 4.09 11.27 -3.38
N HIS A 120 3.20 10.92 -2.46
CA HIS A 120 3.27 11.31 -1.06
C HIS A 120 4.53 10.75 -0.39
N MET A 121 4.82 9.48 -0.61
CA MET A 121 5.99 8.80 -0.05
C MET A 121 7.29 9.25 -0.72
N ALA A 122 7.26 9.49 -2.03
CA ALA A 122 8.42 9.97 -2.76
C ALA A 122 8.90 11.33 -2.27
N THR A 123 8.00 12.21 -1.85
CA THR A 123 8.37 13.51 -1.28
C THR A 123 9.24 13.36 -0.03
N ALA A 124 8.88 12.47 0.88
CA ALA A 124 9.68 12.21 2.08
C ALA A 124 11.04 11.60 1.74
N LEU A 125 11.05 10.65 0.80
CA LEU A 125 12.25 9.97 0.35
C LEU A 125 13.24 10.95 -0.30
N VAL A 126 12.79 11.81 -1.18
CA VAL A 126 13.63 12.82 -1.83
C VAL A 126 14.15 13.82 -0.81
N GLN A 127 13.35 14.24 0.17
CA GLN A 127 13.81 15.11 1.25
C GLN A 127 14.97 14.47 2.01
N HIS A 128 14.87 13.19 2.32
CA HIS A 128 15.94 12.47 3.01
C HIS A 128 17.21 12.40 2.15
N MET A 129 17.08 12.15 0.85
CA MET A 129 18.22 12.17 -0.07
C MET A 129 18.91 13.53 -0.08
N THR A 130 18.11 14.61 -0.10
CA THR A 130 18.64 15.99 -0.06
C THR A 130 19.40 16.22 1.26
N ASP A 131 18.85 15.79 2.38
CA ASP A 131 19.50 15.94 3.69
C ASP A 131 20.81 15.15 3.78
N LYS A 132 20.95 14.08 3.01
CA LYS A 132 22.16 13.26 2.92
C LYS A 132 23.13 13.74 1.82
N ASN A 133 22.85 14.87 1.19
CA ASN A 133 23.67 15.42 0.10
C ASN A 133 23.78 14.52 -1.13
N VAL A 134 22.77 13.71 -1.40
CA VAL A 134 22.69 12.89 -2.61
C VAL A 134 22.52 13.80 -3.82
N GLN A 135 23.33 13.60 -4.86
CA GLN A 135 23.26 14.35 -6.11
C GLN A 135 22.87 13.49 -7.29
N THR A 136 23.34 12.24 -7.32
CA THR A 136 23.08 11.31 -8.41
C THR A 136 22.36 10.08 -7.87
N VAL A 137 21.36 9.61 -8.62
CA VAL A 137 20.54 8.46 -8.22
C VAL A 137 20.37 7.53 -9.41
N ALA A 138 20.42 6.23 -9.14
CA ALA A 138 19.94 5.22 -10.07
C ALA A 138 18.61 4.69 -9.55
N PHE A 139 17.74 4.33 -10.49
CA PHE A 139 16.46 3.69 -10.20
C PHE A 139 16.45 2.28 -10.78
N ILE A 140 15.94 1.32 -10.02
CA ILE A 140 15.56 0.01 -10.51
C ILE A 140 14.21 -0.36 -9.92
N GLY A 141 13.23 -0.65 -10.75
CA GLY A 141 11.88 -0.92 -10.27
C GLY A 141 11.14 -1.94 -11.12
N PHE A 142 10.00 -2.36 -10.62
CA PHE A 142 9.13 -3.29 -11.34
C PHE A 142 8.75 -2.73 -12.70
N ALA A 143 8.76 -3.60 -13.72
CA ALA A 143 8.30 -3.29 -15.07
C ALA A 143 6.76 -3.39 -15.14
N ASP A 144 6.08 -2.70 -14.26
CA ASP A 144 4.61 -2.65 -14.19
C ASP A 144 4.14 -1.29 -13.66
N ALA A 145 2.83 -1.11 -13.51
CA ALA A 145 2.26 0.16 -13.11
C ALA A 145 2.75 0.66 -11.74
N TYR A 146 3.12 -0.24 -10.82
CA TYR A 146 3.66 0.15 -9.53
C TYR A 146 5.06 0.78 -9.68
N GLY A 147 5.97 0.06 -10.32
CA GLY A 147 7.34 0.54 -10.55
C GLY A 147 7.38 1.79 -11.41
N GLU A 148 6.59 1.84 -12.48
CA GLU A 148 6.51 2.99 -13.38
C GLU A 148 5.93 4.22 -12.66
N GLY A 149 4.93 4.03 -11.82
CA GLY A 149 4.36 5.11 -11.00
C GLY A 149 5.38 5.71 -10.05
N TRP A 150 6.15 4.87 -9.37
CA TRP A 150 7.23 5.31 -8.50
C TRP A 150 8.30 6.08 -9.28
N TYR A 151 8.72 5.54 -10.43
CA TYR A 151 9.71 6.22 -11.26
C TYR A 151 9.25 7.60 -11.69
N LYS A 152 8.02 7.71 -12.18
CA LYS A 152 7.44 8.98 -12.64
C LYS A 152 7.40 10.03 -11.52
N GLU A 153 6.89 9.65 -10.36
CA GLU A 153 6.78 10.58 -9.22
C GLU A 153 8.15 10.94 -8.65
N PHE A 154 9.03 9.95 -8.52
CA PHE A 154 10.39 10.17 -8.05
C PHE A 154 11.17 11.10 -9.01
N ALA A 155 11.09 10.86 -10.31
CA ALA A 155 11.78 11.68 -11.31
C ALA A 155 11.28 13.14 -11.27
N LYS A 156 9.97 13.34 -11.18
CA LYS A 156 9.35 14.65 -11.11
C LYS A 156 9.80 15.43 -9.85
N ILE A 157 9.69 14.79 -8.69
CA ILE A 157 10.02 15.42 -7.41
C ILE A 157 11.54 15.61 -7.29
N GLY A 158 12.31 14.61 -7.71
CA GLY A 158 13.78 14.66 -7.67
C GLY A 158 14.36 15.74 -8.56
N GLU A 159 13.83 15.89 -9.78
CA GLU A 159 14.26 16.94 -10.71
C GLU A 159 14.03 18.33 -10.10
N ALA A 160 12.89 18.56 -9.47
CA ALA A 160 12.60 19.81 -8.78
C ALA A 160 13.59 20.10 -7.63
N ARG A 161 14.22 19.09 -7.07
CA ARG A 161 15.24 19.18 -6.01
C ARG A 161 16.65 18.98 -6.55
N LYS A 162 16.84 19.04 -7.87
CA LYS A 162 18.13 18.94 -8.58
C LYS A 162 18.85 17.60 -8.39
N LEU A 163 18.12 16.52 -8.14
CA LEU A 163 18.66 15.18 -8.21
C LEU A 163 18.79 14.76 -9.68
N LYS A 164 19.91 14.14 -10.01
CA LYS A 164 20.15 13.65 -11.37
C LYS A 164 20.01 12.13 -11.39
N ILE A 165 19.10 11.63 -12.24
CA ILE A 165 18.94 10.20 -12.47
C ILE A 165 19.96 9.76 -13.52
N VAL A 166 20.92 8.94 -13.12
CA VAL A 166 22.05 8.53 -13.96
C VAL A 166 21.86 7.14 -14.57
N ALA A 167 20.91 6.36 -14.06
CA ALA A 167 20.53 5.06 -14.62
C ALA A 167 19.10 4.73 -14.20
N SER A 168 18.39 4.04 -15.09
CA SER A 168 16.99 3.64 -14.84
C SER A 168 16.77 2.27 -15.45
N GLU A 169 16.56 1.26 -14.59
CA GLU A 169 16.44 -0.13 -14.98
C GLU A 169 15.12 -0.72 -14.51
N ARG A 170 14.70 -1.82 -15.13
CA ARG A 170 13.45 -2.52 -14.80
C ARG A 170 13.68 -3.99 -14.57
N PHE A 171 12.82 -4.61 -13.75
CA PHE A 171 12.81 -6.05 -13.53
C PHE A 171 11.38 -6.52 -13.27
N GLN A 172 11.16 -7.82 -13.40
CA GLN A 172 9.84 -8.43 -13.19
C GLN A 172 9.71 -8.93 -11.76
N ARG A 173 8.48 -9.00 -11.26
CA ARG A 173 8.22 -9.49 -9.89
C ARG A 173 8.69 -10.91 -9.65
N ASN A 174 8.72 -11.74 -10.69
CA ASN A 174 9.15 -13.13 -10.63
C ASN A 174 10.58 -13.38 -11.12
N ASP A 175 11.35 -12.33 -11.40
CA ASP A 175 12.75 -12.49 -11.81
C ASP A 175 13.58 -13.10 -10.69
N THR A 176 14.53 -13.95 -11.05
CA THR A 176 15.49 -14.57 -10.15
C THR A 176 16.88 -13.98 -10.26
N SER A 177 17.12 -13.11 -11.25
CA SER A 177 18.39 -12.42 -11.46
C SER A 177 18.17 -11.03 -12.03
N VAL A 178 18.98 -10.09 -11.57
CA VAL A 178 19.03 -8.71 -12.06
C VAL A 178 20.46 -8.28 -12.37
N THR A 179 21.34 -9.24 -12.66
CA THR A 179 22.77 -9.01 -12.84
C THR A 179 23.04 -7.93 -13.90
N GLY A 180 22.39 -8.01 -15.06
CA GLY A 180 22.58 -7.03 -16.14
C GLY A 180 22.20 -5.62 -15.73
N GLN A 181 21.07 -5.47 -15.04
CA GLN A 181 20.61 -4.18 -14.53
C GLN A 181 21.58 -3.61 -13.50
N ILE A 182 22.07 -4.44 -12.58
CA ILE A 182 22.99 -3.99 -11.52
C ILE A 182 24.33 -3.55 -12.10
N LEU A 183 24.86 -4.25 -13.13
CA LEU A 183 26.11 -3.84 -13.78
C LEU A 183 25.99 -2.45 -14.41
N LYS A 184 24.85 -2.13 -15.03
CA LYS A 184 24.59 -0.80 -15.60
C LYS A 184 24.53 0.27 -14.49
N ILE A 185 23.89 -0.04 -13.39
CA ILE A 185 23.82 0.87 -12.24
C ILE A 185 25.21 1.14 -11.67
N MET A 186 26.00 0.09 -11.44
CA MET A 186 27.35 0.21 -10.90
C MET A 186 28.25 1.05 -11.83
N ALA A 187 28.11 0.88 -13.15
CA ALA A 187 28.87 1.67 -14.13
C ALA A 187 28.54 3.18 -14.06
N ALA A 188 27.33 3.52 -13.71
CA ALA A 188 26.88 4.92 -13.57
C ALA A 188 27.34 5.59 -12.27
N LYS A 189 27.83 4.83 -11.30
CA LYS A 189 28.37 5.30 -10.02
C LYS A 189 27.44 6.27 -9.28
N PRO A 190 26.17 5.90 -9.02
CA PRO A 190 25.26 6.81 -8.32
C PRO A 190 25.58 6.95 -6.84
N ASP A 191 25.26 8.10 -6.26
CA ASP A 191 25.37 8.32 -4.81
C ASP A 191 24.36 7.47 -4.04
N ALA A 192 23.19 7.22 -4.67
CA ALA A 192 22.13 6.41 -4.09
C ALA A 192 21.41 5.61 -5.16
N VAL A 193 20.78 4.52 -4.74
CA VAL A 193 19.90 3.69 -5.59
C VAL A 193 18.54 3.63 -4.93
N LEU A 194 17.48 3.92 -5.71
CA LEU A 194 16.09 3.70 -5.30
C LEU A 194 15.58 2.41 -5.95
N ILE A 195 15.08 1.49 -5.13
CA ILE A 195 14.46 0.26 -5.60
C ILE A 195 12.94 0.43 -5.55
N GLY A 196 12.32 0.50 -6.72
CA GLY A 196 10.87 0.69 -6.88
C GLY A 196 10.13 -0.63 -6.96
N GLY A 197 10.26 -1.44 -5.92
CA GLY A 197 9.60 -2.73 -5.81
C GLY A 197 8.74 -2.87 -4.57
N ALA A 198 8.18 -4.04 -4.35
CA ALA A 198 7.32 -4.34 -3.22
C ALA A 198 7.45 -5.82 -2.83
N GLY A 199 7.28 -6.10 -1.54
CA GLY A 199 7.38 -7.44 -1.00
C GLY A 199 8.78 -8.03 -1.12
N THR A 200 8.88 -9.33 -0.97
CA THR A 200 10.16 -10.05 -0.99
C THR A 200 10.93 -9.91 -2.32
N PRO A 201 10.27 -9.79 -3.51
CA PRO A 201 11.00 -9.55 -4.76
C PRO A 201 11.89 -8.30 -4.75
N ALA A 202 11.56 -7.28 -3.96
CA ALA A 202 12.36 -6.06 -3.87
C ALA A 202 13.70 -6.25 -3.17
N ALA A 203 13.91 -7.37 -2.48
CA ALA A 203 15.21 -7.70 -1.88
C ALA A 203 16.24 -8.10 -2.93
N LEU A 204 15.81 -8.62 -4.07
CA LEU A 204 16.70 -9.12 -5.10
C LEU A 204 17.70 -8.07 -5.62
N PRO A 205 17.27 -6.86 -6.04
CA PRO A 205 18.22 -5.83 -6.46
C PRO A 205 19.19 -5.42 -5.36
N GLN A 206 18.71 -5.32 -4.12
CA GLN A 206 19.56 -4.90 -3.00
C GLN A 206 20.63 -5.95 -2.69
N LYS A 207 20.27 -7.23 -2.70
CA LYS A 207 21.23 -8.33 -2.52
C LYS A 207 22.29 -8.29 -3.63
N ALA A 208 21.88 -8.09 -4.88
CA ALA A 208 22.78 -8.00 -6.01
C ALA A 208 23.74 -6.80 -5.92
N LEU A 209 23.23 -5.63 -5.47
CA LEU A 209 24.08 -4.46 -5.24
C LEU A 209 25.14 -4.74 -4.19
N LYS A 210 24.76 -5.32 -3.06
CA LYS A 210 25.71 -5.66 -1.98
C LYS A 210 26.72 -6.69 -2.45
N GLU A 211 26.31 -7.70 -3.17
CA GLU A 211 27.18 -8.72 -3.74
C GLU A 211 28.24 -8.13 -4.68
N LYS A 212 27.87 -7.12 -5.47
CA LYS A 212 28.78 -6.41 -6.36
C LYS A 212 29.58 -5.31 -5.65
N GLY A 213 29.43 -5.14 -4.35
CA GLY A 213 30.25 -4.21 -3.57
C GLY A 213 29.79 -2.77 -3.63
N TYR A 214 28.51 -2.48 -3.95
CA TYR A 214 27.98 -1.12 -3.93
C TYR A 214 28.08 -0.54 -2.53
N LYS A 215 28.63 0.69 -2.40
CA LYS A 215 28.88 1.36 -1.12
C LYS A 215 27.98 2.60 -0.91
N GLY A 216 27.20 2.98 -1.90
CA GLY A 216 26.31 4.14 -1.78
C GLY A 216 25.08 3.85 -0.92
N LEU A 217 24.19 4.83 -0.83
CA LEU A 217 22.95 4.71 -0.08
C LEU A 217 21.93 3.91 -0.88
N ILE A 218 21.13 3.10 -0.19
CA ILE A 218 20.06 2.33 -0.81
C ILE A 218 18.73 2.73 -0.18
N TYR A 219 17.77 3.03 -1.03
CA TYR A 219 16.41 3.39 -0.65
C TYR A 219 15.42 2.36 -1.20
N GLN A 220 14.42 2.06 -0.40
CA GLN A 220 13.29 1.21 -0.77
C GLN A 220 12.01 2.02 -0.71
N THR A 221 10.92 1.45 -1.21
CA THR A 221 9.59 2.05 -1.06
C THR A 221 8.87 1.47 0.18
N HIS A 222 7.74 2.08 0.54
CA HIS A 222 6.89 1.53 1.60
C HIS A 222 6.30 0.15 1.25
N GLY A 223 6.45 -0.29 -0.01
CA GLY A 223 6.03 -1.62 -0.45
C GLY A 223 6.79 -2.79 0.15
N VAL A 224 7.87 -2.53 0.92
CA VAL A 224 8.67 -3.61 1.53
C VAL A 224 8.50 -3.71 3.05
N ALA A 225 7.62 -2.93 3.64
CA ALA A 225 7.54 -2.80 5.10
C ALA A 225 6.84 -4.00 5.76
N ASN A 226 7.47 -5.17 5.72
CA ASN A 226 7.04 -6.38 6.41
C ASN A 226 8.24 -7.23 6.85
N ASN A 227 7.99 -8.19 7.74
CA ASN A 227 9.05 -9.05 8.29
C ASN A 227 9.58 -10.04 7.26
N ASP A 228 8.79 -10.47 6.28
CA ASP A 228 9.27 -11.37 5.22
C ASP A 228 10.38 -10.72 4.40
N PHE A 229 10.27 -9.43 4.13
CA PHE A 229 11.32 -8.69 3.44
C PHE A 229 12.63 -8.71 4.27
N LEU A 230 12.52 -8.46 5.58
CA LEU A 230 13.69 -8.49 6.48
C LEU A 230 14.31 -9.89 6.52
N ARG A 231 13.50 -10.93 6.57
CA ARG A 231 13.95 -12.32 6.60
C ARG A 231 14.66 -12.70 5.30
N VAL A 232 14.06 -12.38 4.16
CA VAL A 232 14.64 -12.70 2.84
C VAL A 232 15.88 -11.87 2.57
N GLY A 233 15.85 -10.59 2.93
CA GLY A 233 16.97 -9.67 2.70
C GLY A 233 18.17 -9.93 3.62
N GLY A 234 17.90 -10.31 4.86
CA GLY A 234 18.96 -10.57 5.84
C GLY A 234 19.92 -9.38 6.01
N LYS A 235 21.21 -9.66 6.05
CA LYS A 235 22.25 -8.64 6.19
C LYS A 235 22.29 -7.66 5.01
N ASP A 236 21.87 -8.09 3.85
CA ASP A 236 21.99 -7.29 2.63
C ASP A 236 21.05 -6.09 2.60
N VAL A 237 20.00 -6.09 3.44
CA VAL A 237 19.07 -4.96 3.51
C VAL A 237 19.33 -4.04 4.70
N GLU A 238 20.31 -4.35 5.55
CA GLU A 238 20.72 -3.46 6.63
C GLU A 238 21.10 -2.09 6.10
N GLY A 239 20.67 -1.03 6.79
CA GLY A 239 21.02 0.34 6.45
C GLY A 239 20.20 0.96 5.35
N ALA A 240 19.25 0.24 4.75
CA ALA A 240 18.33 0.81 3.77
C ALA A 240 17.45 1.88 4.44
N PHE A 241 17.08 2.90 3.66
CA PHE A 241 16.17 3.95 4.09
C PHE A 241 14.86 3.83 3.31
N LEU A 242 13.74 4.07 3.97
CA LEU A 242 12.44 4.08 3.30
C LEU A 242 11.40 4.88 4.07
N PRO A 243 10.43 5.47 3.34
CA PRO A 243 9.23 6.02 3.98
C PRO A 243 8.25 4.90 4.28
N VAL A 244 7.61 4.97 5.42
CA VAL A 244 6.57 4.00 5.84
C VAL A 244 5.44 4.71 6.58
N GLY A 245 4.30 4.06 6.70
CA GLY A 245 3.25 4.52 7.60
C GLY A 245 3.70 4.42 9.05
N PRO A 246 3.29 5.33 9.92
CA PRO A 246 3.70 5.35 11.34
C PRO A 246 3.45 4.03 12.07
N MET A 247 2.45 3.25 11.66
CA MET A 247 2.12 1.96 12.27
C MET A 247 3.29 0.99 12.30
N VAL A 248 4.18 1.03 11.30
CA VAL A 248 5.33 0.12 11.20
C VAL A 248 6.26 0.25 12.41
N VAL A 249 6.33 1.46 12.97
CA VAL A 249 7.15 1.77 14.15
C VAL A 249 6.31 2.39 15.28
N ALA A 250 5.08 1.92 15.44
CA ALA A 250 4.09 2.53 16.33
C ALA A 250 4.61 2.70 17.77
N ALA A 251 5.27 1.68 18.31
CA ALA A 251 5.80 1.74 19.68
C ALA A 251 6.94 2.77 19.84
N GLN A 252 7.60 3.14 18.75
CA GLN A 252 8.72 4.10 18.76
C GLN A 252 8.26 5.54 18.55
N LEU A 253 6.99 5.76 18.20
CA LEU A 253 6.47 7.11 17.97
C LEU A 253 6.42 7.89 19.28
N PRO A 254 6.64 9.24 19.23
CA PRO A 254 6.42 10.08 20.39
C PRO A 254 4.97 9.97 20.89
N ASN A 255 4.77 10.13 22.21
CA ASN A 255 3.43 9.99 22.80
C ASN A 255 2.41 11.03 22.29
N ASP A 256 2.89 12.18 21.80
CA ASP A 256 2.05 13.22 21.21
C ASP A 256 1.78 13.04 19.71
N ASN A 257 2.31 11.97 19.10
CA ASN A 257 2.02 11.68 17.69
C ASN A 257 0.53 11.36 17.54
N PRO A 258 -0.19 12.06 16.66
CA PRO A 258 -1.64 11.91 16.55
C PRO A 258 -2.13 10.56 16.01
N VAL A 259 -1.21 9.76 15.43
CA VAL A 259 -1.53 8.45 14.88
C VAL A 259 -1.17 7.32 15.86
N LYS A 260 -0.33 7.59 16.86
CA LYS A 260 0.21 6.53 17.74
C LYS A 260 -0.89 5.67 18.37
N LYS A 261 -1.93 6.28 18.92
CA LYS A 261 -3.01 5.54 19.62
C LYS A 261 -3.73 4.59 18.67
N SER A 262 -4.18 5.09 17.53
CA SER A 262 -4.90 4.27 16.53
C SER A 262 -4.00 3.21 15.89
N ALA A 263 -2.72 3.53 15.67
CA ALA A 263 -1.74 2.57 15.18
C ALA A 263 -1.51 1.43 16.18
N MET A 264 -1.33 1.76 17.46
CA MET A 264 -1.12 0.77 18.52
C MET A 264 -2.35 -0.12 18.74
N GLU A 265 -3.54 0.41 18.54
CA GLU A 265 -4.79 -0.37 18.60
C GLU A 265 -4.74 -1.53 17.60
N TYR A 266 -4.38 -1.25 16.35
CA TYR A 266 -4.23 -2.28 15.34
C TYR A 266 -3.11 -3.26 15.68
N VAL A 267 -1.93 -2.75 16.01
CA VAL A 267 -0.77 -3.59 16.34
C VAL A 267 -1.11 -4.57 17.46
N THR A 268 -1.71 -4.09 18.53
CA THR A 268 -2.09 -4.92 19.68
C THR A 268 -3.06 -6.01 19.27
N LYS A 269 -4.07 -5.66 18.48
CA LYS A 269 -5.11 -6.60 18.06
C LYS A 269 -4.57 -7.70 17.14
N TYR A 270 -3.76 -7.30 16.16
CA TYR A 270 -3.14 -8.25 15.23
C TYR A 270 -2.15 -9.18 15.96
N GLU A 271 -1.29 -8.62 16.80
CA GLU A 271 -0.25 -9.39 17.49
C GLU A 271 -0.81 -10.32 18.57
N ALA A 272 -1.99 -10.00 19.11
CA ALA A 272 -2.69 -10.92 20.03
C ALA A 272 -3.03 -12.26 19.37
N VAL A 273 -3.24 -12.27 18.05
CA VAL A 273 -3.57 -13.49 17.29
C VAL A 273 -2.33 -14.11 16.66
N HIS A 274 -1.44 -13.28 16.09
CA HIS A 274 -0.35 -13.76 15.23
C HIS A 274 1.04 -13.68 15.88
N GLY A 275 1.13 -13.15 17.10
CA GLY A 275 2.38 -13.08 17.85
C GLY A 275 3.06 -11.73 17.76
N LYS A 276 3.90 -11.45 18.77
CA LYS A 276 4.64 -10.19 18.88
C LYS A 276 5.56 -9.98 17.67
N GLY A 277 5.54 -8.79 17.11
CA GLY A 277 6.38 -8.43 15.97
C GLY A 277 5.87 -8.91 14.62
N SER A 278 4.70 -9.55 14.57
CA SER A 278 4.15 -10.10 13.33
C SER A 278 3.42 -9.08 12.44
N VAL A 279 3.11 -7.91 12.98
CA VAL A 279 2.35 -6.89 12.25
C VAL A 279 3.09 -6.43 10.99
N SER A 280 2.33 -6.14 9.94
CA SER A 280 2.84 -5.71 8.64
C SER A 280 2.13 -4.43 8.21
N SER A 281 2.85 -3.57 7.48
CA SER A 281 2.28 -2.38 6.85
C SER A 281 1.00 -2.70 6.07
N PHE A 282 0.99 -3.82 5.37
CA PHE A 282 -0.11 -4.20 4.46
C PHE A 282 -1.35 -4.62 5.20
N GLY A 283 -1.20 -5.32 6.31
CA GLY A 283 -2.33 -5.58 7.21
C GLY A 283 -2.96 -4.29 7.71
N GLY A 284 -2.14 -3.27 7.98
CA GLY A 284 -2.61 -1.94 8.34
C GLY A 284 -3.50 -1.30 7.28
N HIS A 285 -3.20 -1.52 5.99
CA HIS A 285 -4.04 -1.01 4.90
C HIS A 285 -5.42 -1.70 4.89
N ALA A 286 -5.46 -3.00 5.14
CA ALA A 286 -6.74 -3.73 5.27
C ALA A 286 -7.53 -3.28 6.50
N TRP A 287 -6.84 -3.06 7.61
CA TRP A 287 -7.46 -2.50 8.82
C TRP A 287 -8.10 -1.14 8.54
N ASP A 288 -7.39 -0.29 7.79
CA ASP A 288 -7.88 1.04 7.45
C ASP A 288 -9.09 0.99 6.51
N ALA A 289 -9.17 0.00 5.61
CA ALA A 289 -10.39 -0.24 4.84
C ALA A 289 -11.56 -0.54 5.79
N GLY A 290 -11.32 -1.34 6.82
CA GLY A 290 -12.31 -1.61 7.87
C GLY A 290 -12.72 -0.35 8.64
N VAL A 291 -11.77 0.51 8.96
CA VAL A 291 -12.03 1.79 9.65
C VAL A 291 -12.94 2.68 8.79
N LEU A 292 -12.65 2.78 7.50
CA LEU A 292 -13.48 3.54 6.56
C LEU A 292 -14.90 2.99 6.50
N LEU A 293 -15.06 1.67 6.43
CA LEU A 293 -16.37 1.02 6.36
C LEU A 293 -17.17 1.19 7.65
N GLN A 294 -16.53 1.07 8.81
CA GLN A 294 -17.20 1.26 10.09
C GLN A 294 -17.75 2.67 10.25
N ASN A 295 -17.10 3.65 9.64
CA ASN A 295 -17.56 5.03 9.63
C ASN A 295 -18.64 5.28 8.58
N ALA A 296 -18.52 4.70 7.39
CA ALA A 296 -19.40 5.00 6.25
C ALA A 296 -20.70 4.18 6.26
N ILE A 297 -20.66 2.92 6.68
CA ILE A 297 -21.82 2.03 6.65
C ILE A 297 -23.00 2.58 7.47
N PRO A 298 -22.83 3.04 8.71
CA PRO A 298 -23.95 3.59 9.46
C PRO A 298 -24.61 4.80 8.77
N VAL A 299 -23.83 5.61 8.07
CA VAL A 299 -24.34 6.75 7.30
C VAL A 299 -25.18 6.27 6.13
N ALA A 300 -24.68 5.30 5.37
CA ALA A 300 -25.41 4.74 4.21
C ALA A 300 -26.71 4.05 4.63
N LEU A 301 -26.73 3.37 5.78
CA LEU A 301 -27.92 2.68 6.29
C LEU A 301 -29.06 3.63 6.62
N LYS A 302 -28.81 4.92 6.82
CA LYS A 302 -29.86 5.92 7.06
C LYS A 302 -30.71 6.17 5.83
N SER A 303 -30.19 5.92 4.63
CA SER A 303 -30.86 6.28 3.39
C SER A 303 -31.18 5.11 2.47
N ALA A 304 -30.60 3.92 2.70
CA ALA A 304 -30.78 2.79 1.81
C ALA A 304 -30.55 1.45 2.52
N GLN A 305 -31.03 0.37 1.90
CA GLN A 305 -30.89 -0.98 2.43
C GLN A 305 -29.75 -1.73 1.73
N PRO A 306 -28.95 -2.54 2.47
CA PRO A 306 -27.94 -3.39 1.84
C PRO A 306 -28.51 -4.27 0.74
N GLY A 307 -27.70 -4.59 -0.25
CA GLY A 307 -28.07 -5.40 -1.40
C GLY A 307 -28.71 -4.60 -2.52
N THR A 308 -28.77 -3.29 -2.43
CA THR A 308 -29.39 -2.42 -3.44
C THR A 308 -28.38 -1.47 -4.07
N LYS A 309 -28.67 -1.03 -5.29
CA LYS A 309 -27.90 0.00 -5.98
C LYS A 309 -27.85 1.30 -5.19
N GLU A 310 -28.97 1.66 -4.57
CA GLU A 310 -29.08 2.86 -3.73
C GLU A 310 -28.14 2.80 -2.55
N PHE A 311 -27.98 1.64 -1.93
CA PHE A 311 -27.03 1.46 -0.83
C PHE A 311 -25.58 1.60 -1.30
N ARG A 312 -25.21 1.00 -2.43
CA ARG A 312 -23.86 1.11 -2.99
C ARG A 312 -23.49 2.57 -3.29
N LYS A 313 -24.43 3.32 -3.85
CA LYS A 313 -24.23 4.75 -4.10
C LYS A 313 -24.12 5.55 -2.79
N ALA A 314 -24.99 5.27 -1.82
CA ALA A 314 -24.95 5.93 -0.51
C ALA A 314 -23.64 5.63 0.22
N LEU A 315 -23.14 4.41 0.11
CA LEU A 315 -21.87 4.01 0.73
C LEU A 315 -20.69 4.74 0.07
N ARG A 316 -20.67 4.83 -1.26
CA ARG A 316 -19.68 5.62 -1.98
C ARG A 316 -19.66 7.06 -1.50
N ASP A 317 -20.83 7.69 -1.41
CA ASP A 317 -20.96 9.09 -0.99
C ASP A 317 -20.52 9.27 0.48
N ALA A 318 -20.83 8.30 1.33
CA ALA A 318 -20.40 8.32 2.73
C ALA A 318 -18.88 8.18 2.88
N LEU A 319 -18.25 7.35 2.05
CA LEU A 319 -16.78 7.22 2.02
C LEU A 319 -16.11 8.55 1.66
N GLU A 320 -16.65 9.29 0.70
CA GLU A 320 -16.15 10.62 0.33
C GLU A 320 -16.25 11.64 1.45
N SER A 321 -17.09 11.40 2.43
CA SER A 321 -17.35 12.32 3.56
C SER A 321 -16.56 11.95 4.80
N SER A 322 -15.63 11.00 4.73
CA SER A 322 -14.77 10.63 5.87
C SER A 322 -13.91 11.81 6.29
N LYS A 323 -13.99 12.21 7.56
CA LYS A 323 -13.28 13.38 8.12
C LYS A 323 -12.64 13.04 9.46
N ASN A 324 -11.40 13.45 9.64
CA ASN A 324 -10.63 13.29 10.88
C ASN A 324 -10.70 11.86 11.42
N LEU A 325 -10.66 10.88 10.52
CA LEU A 325 -10.84 9.48 10.85
C LEU A 325 -9.48 8.81 11.03
N ALA A 326 -9.14 8.51 12.28
CA ALA A 326 -7.85 7.92 12.61
C ALA A 326 -7.81 6.43 12.27
N GLY A 327 -6.86 6.06 11.43
CA GLY A 327 -6.57 4.68 11.08
C GLY A 327 -5.21 4.22 11.61
N ALA A 328 -4.74 3.07 11.15
CA ALA A 328 -3.44 2.54 11.54
C ALA A 328 -2.29 3.38 10.96
N HIS A 329 -2.45 3.90 9.76
CA HIS A 329 -1.38 4.60 9.03
C HIS A 329 -1.50 6.11 8.99
N GLY A 330 -2.61 6.68 9.41
CA GLY A 330 -2.81 8.12 9.29
C GLY A 330 -4.21 8.53 9.66
N ILE A 331 -4.55 9.77 9.32
CA ILE A 331 -5.85 10.34 9.58
C ILE A 331 -6.49 10.68 8.24
N PHE A 332 -7.64 10.04 7.96
CA PHE A 332 -8.34 10.22 6.70
C PHE A 332 -9.18 11.50 6.70
N ASN A 333 -9.03 12.27 5.64
CA ASN A 333 -9.90 13.39 5.29
C ASN A 333 -10.18 13.28 3.80
N MET A 334 -11.24 12.56 3.45
CA MET A 334 -11.61 12.37 2.06
C MET A 334 -12.46 13.53 1.54
N THR A 335 -12.40 13.76 0.24
CA THR A 335 -13.23 14.71 -0.48
C THR A 335 -13.66 14.09 -1.81
N PRO A 336 -14.60 14.68 -2.54
CA PRO A 336 -14.93 14.19 -3.88
C PRO A 336 -13.74 14.15 -4.85
N ASN A 337 -12.69 14.93 -4.60
CA ASN A 337 -11.50 14.97 -5.45
C ASN A 337 -10.29 14.28 -4.82
N ASP A 338 -10.41 13.79 -3.60
CA ASP A 338 -9.32 13.11 -2.87
C ASP A 338 -9.86 11.83 -2.23
N HIS A 339 -9.71 10.72 -2.92
CA HIS A 339 -10.16 9.40 -2.46
C HIS A 339 -9.06 8.60 -1.76
N GLN A 340 -7.94 9.22 -1.41
CA GLN A 340 -6.93 8.63 -0.54
C GLN A 340 -6.95 9.28 0.85
N GLY A 341 -6.97 10.60 0.92
CA GLY A 341 -7.34 11.36 2.13
C GLY A 341 -6.26 11.54 3.19
N PHE A 342 -5.03 11.09 2.98
CA PHE A 342 -3.93 11.28 3.93
C PHE A 342 -3.15 12.57 3.70
N ASP A 343 -2.54 13.07 4.78
CA ASP A 343 -1.53 14.13 4.73
C ASP A 343 -0.20 13.61 5.29
N GLN A 344 0.77 14.50 5.55
CA GLN A 344 2.12 14.12 5.98
C GLN A 344 2.17 13.36 7.32
N ARG A 345 1.08 13.34 8.11
CA ARG A 345 1.01 12.54 9.33
C ARG A 345 1.00 11.03 9.05
N ALA A 346 0.74 10.64 7.79
CA ALA A 346 0.67 9.24 7.37
C ALA A 346 2.02 8.67 6.93
N ARG A 347 3.14 9.37 7.21
CA ARG A 347 4.47 8.87 6.85
C ARG A 347 5.53 9.26 7.86
N VAL A 348 6.51 8.38 8.01
CA VAL A 348 7.75 8.60 8.73
C VAL A 348 8.88 7.96 7.93
N MET A 349 10.12 8.41 8.14
CA MET A 349 11.29 7.73 7.57
C MET A 349 11.83 6.72 8.56
N VAL A 350 12.21 5.57 8.07
CA VAL A 350 12.83 4.50 8.87
C VAL A 350 14.09 3.99 8.18
N THR A 351 14.92 3.31 8.96
CA THR A 351 16.02 2.49 8.45
C THR A 351 15.89 1.07 8.97
N ILE A 352 16.66 0.16 8.40
CA ILE A 352 16.75 -1.22 8.86
C ILE A 352 18.03 -1.34 9.68
N GLU A 353 17.89 -1.71 10.96
CA GLU A 353 19.01 -1.88 11.89
C GLU A 353 18.76 -3.10 12.75
N ASN A 354 19.73 -4.00 12.82
CA ASN A 354 19.62 -5.25 13.58
C ASN A 354 18.37 -6.06 13.15
N ASN A 355 18.13 -6.13 11.86
CA ASN A 355 16.99 -6.84 11.26
C ASN A 355 15.63 -6.35 11.76
N THR A 356 15.52 -5.09 12.14
CA THR A 356 14.27 -4.45 12.58
C THR A 356 14.09 -3.08 11.95
N TRP A 357 12.87 -2.59 12.01
CA TRP A 357 12.53 -1.23 11.54
C TRP A 357 12.86 -0.23 12.64
N LYS A 358 13.64 0.80 12.31
CA LYS A 358 14.03 1.84 13.26
C LYS A 358 13.57 3.21 12.78
N LEU A 359 12.81 3.90 13.61
CA LEU A 359 12.37 5.27 13.34
C LEU A 359 13.56 6.22 13.29
N LEU A 360 13.64 7.02 12.23
CA LEU A 360 14.60 8.11 12.11
C LEU A 360 14.02 9.39 12.70
N LYS A 361 14.85 10.13 13.37
CA LYS A 361 14.44 11.39 14.01
C LYS A 361 14.84 12.60 13.17
#